data_b11bbaae360e41e3b783f6ca9dc5d64f
#
_entry.id   b11bbaae360e41e3b783f6ca9dc5d64f
#
_cell.length_a   1.000
_cell.length_b   1.000
_cell.length_c   1.000
_cell.angle_alpha   90.00
_cell.angle_beta   90.00
_cell.angle_gamma   90.00
#
_symmetry.space_group_name_H-M   'P 1'
#
loop_
_entity.id
_entity.type
_entity.pdbx_description
1 polymer ?
#
loop_
_entity_poly.entity_id
_entity_poly.type
_entity_poly.pdbx_seq_one_letter_code
_entity_poly.pdbx_strand_id
1 'polypeptide(L)'
;SAEVKLYELKHGTQMSLKAASTLMANIMNGRRYMPFWVQLLLGGTDSEGSHIYSLDAAGGSIPDQFQTTGSGSPFVYGVLEDRFRENLSLTEGKKLGVRALTAAMKRDSASGDGISMCVIDSKGFQKVSPEEIEKIETTLAA
;
A
#
# COMPACT_ATOMS: atom_id res chain seq x y z
N SER A 1 2.39 -4.79 -16.97
CA SER A 1 2.46 -3.76 -18.00
C SER A 1 3.43 -4.18 -19.11
N ALA A 2 3.44 -3.48 -20.24
CA ALA A 2 4.35 -3.78 -21.34
C ALA A 2 5.82 -3.55 -20.93
N GLU A 3 6.08 -2.50 -20.15
CA GLU A 3 7.39 -2.15 -19.62
C GLU A 3 7.97 -3.23 -18.70
N VAL A 4 7.14 -3.81 -17.82
CA VAL A 4 7.55 -4.91 -16.94
C VAL A 4 7.92 -6.14 -17.75
N LYS A 5 7.11 -6.53 -18.74
CA LYS A 5 7.43 -7.64 -19.63
C LYS A 5 8.70 -7.39 -20.45
N LEU A 6 8.91 -6.19 -20.92
CA LEU A 6 10.12 -5.82 -21.64
C LEU A 6 11.35 -5.92 -20.74
N TYR A 7 11.23 -5.52 -19.47
CA TYR A 7 12.31 -5.68 -18.50
C TYR A 7 12.66 -7.16 -18.29
N GLU A 8 11.66 -8.01 -18.05
CA GLU A 8 11.83 -9.45 -17.87
C GLU A 8 12.50 -10.10 -19.08
N LEU A 9 12.08 -9.73 -20.30
CA LEU A 9 12.69 -10.22 -21.54
C LEU A 9 14.15 -9.78 -21.70
N LYS A 10 14.49 -8.55 -21.29
CA LYS A 10 15.86 -8.02 -21.42
C LYS A 10 16.82 -8.57 -20.36
N HIS A 11 16.34 -8.80 -19.15
CA HIS A 11 17.19 -9.15 -18.00
C HIS A 11 17.10 -10.63 -17.61
N GLY A 12 16.12 -11.37 -18.14
CA GLY A 12 15.91 -12.78 -17.82
C GLY A 12 15.44 -13.04 -16.37
N THR A 13 15.09 -11.98 -15.63
CA THR A 13 14.67 -12.03 -14.23
C THR A 13 13.43 -11.19 -14.01
N GLN A 14 12.66 -11.52 -12.99
CA GLN A 14 11.51 -10.74 -12.54
C GLN A 14 11.97 -9.34 -12.07
N MET A 15 11.17 -8.31 -12.38
CA MET A 15 11.44 -6.95 -11.93
C MET A 15 11.26 -6.86 -10.41
N SER A 16 12.28 -6.37 -9.69
CA SER A 16 12.17 -6.10 -8.25
C SER A 16 11.20 -4.94 -7.98
N LEU A 17 10.63 -4.88 -6.76
CA LEU A 17 9.78 -3.77 -6.36
C LEU A 17 10.50 -2.43 -6.38
N LYS A 18 11.78 -2.41 -6.01
CA LYS A 18 12.62 -1.22 -6.13
C LYS A 18 12.74 -0.76 -7.58
N ALA A 19 12.97 -1.66 -8.52
CA ALA A 19 13.02 -1.32 -9.94
C ALA A 19 11.67 -0.83 -10.47
N ALA A 20 10.57 -1.45 -10.03
CA ALA A 20 9.22 -1.03 -10.38
C ALA A 20 8.88 0.36 -9.82
N SER A 21 9.26 0.66 -8.57
CA SER A 21 9.07 1.99 -7.97
C SER A 21 9.87 3.05 -8.70
N THR A 22 11.12 2.76 -9.07
CA THR A 22 11.97 3.67 -9.85
C THR A 22 11.39 3.92 -11.24
N LEU A 23 10.87 2.89 -11.91
CA LEU A 23 10.20 3.04 -13.20
C LEU A 23 9.00 3.99 -13.10
N MET A 24 8.14 3.78 -12.11
CA MET A 24 6.99 4.66 -11.87
C MET A 24 7.41 6.09 -11.54
N ALA A 25 8.41 6.25 -10.67
CA ALA A 25 8.98 7.55 -10.33
C ALA A 25 9.50 8.30 -11.55
N ASN A 26 10.19 7.62 -12.46
CA ASN A 26 10.69 8.19 -13.72
C ASN A 26 9.56 8.63 -14.65
N ILE A 27 8.49 7.84 -14.75
CA ILE A 27 7.29 8.20 -15.54
C ILE A 27 6.64 9.46 -14.98
N MET A 28 6.52 9.57 -13.65
CA MET A 28 5.94 10.74 -12.99
C MET A 28 6.85 11.96 -13.15
N ASN A 29 8.15 11.82 -12.96
CA ASN A 29 9.13 12.89 -13.15
C ASN A 29 9.16 13.41 -14.59
N GLY A 30 9.02 12.55 -15.58
CA GLY A 30 8.93 12.96 -16.99
C GLY A 30 7.76 13.91 -17.28
N ARG A 31 6.76 13.96 -16.39
CA ARG A 31 5.61 14.85 -16.46
C ARG A 31 5.62 15.97 -15.42
N ARG A 32 6.77 16.29 -14.82
CA ARG A 32 6.89 17.26 -13.72
C ARG A 32 6.36 18.67 -14.01
N TYR A 33 6.28 19.08 -15.28
CA TYR A 33 5.71 20.37 -15.69
C TYR A 33 4.19 20.34 -15.87
N MET A 34 3.60 19.14 -16.01
CA MET A 34 2.17 18.87 -15.97
C MET A 34 1.93 17.62 -15.11
N PRO A 35 2.11 17.72 -13.78
CA PRO A 35 2.15 16.57 -12.91
C PRO A 35 0.79 15.89 -12.83
N PHE A 36 0.82 14.58 -12.60
CA PHE A 36 -0.36 13.88 -12.15
C PHE A 36 -0.69 14.33 -10.71
N TRP A 37 -1.92 14.79 -10.51
CA TRP A 37 -2.42 15.14 -9.17
C TRP A 37 -2.79 13.88 -8.39
N VAL A 38 -1.82 13.02 -8.17
CA VAL A 38 -1.98 11.73 -7.49
C VAL A 38 -0.83 11.51 -6.52
N GLN A 39 -1.13 10.78 -5.48
CA GLN A 39 -0.14 10.19 -4.57
C GLN A 39 -0.37 8.69 -4.63
N LEU A 40 0.65 7.93 -4.98
CA LEU A 40 0.53 6.49 -5.19
C LEU A 40 1.27 5.72 -4.11
N LEU A 41 0.74 4.56 -3.78
CA LEU A 41 1.44 3.54 -2.99
C LEU A 41 1.71 2.34 -3.89
N LEU A 42 2.95 1.85 -3.85
CA LEU A 42 3.35 0.62 -4.51
C LEU A 42 3.76 -0.38 -3.45
N GLY A 43 2.99 -1.43 -3.29
CA GLY A 43 3.28 -2.52 -2.34
C GLY A 43 3.40 -3.86 -3.04
N GLY A 44 4.23 -4.74 -2.51
CA GLY A 44 4.37 -6.08 -3.05
C GLY A 44 5.47 -6.89 -2.34
N THR A 45 5.78 -8.04 -2.93
CA THR A 45 6.84 -8.93 -2.46
C THR A 45 7.71 -9.39 -3.63
N ASP A 46 9.01 -9.50 -3.40
CA ASP A 46 9.99 -10.02 -4.33
C ASP A 46 11.00 -10.92 -3.60
N SER A 47 12.14 -11.22 -4.23
CA SER A 47 13.19 -12.07 -3.64
C SER A 47 13.85 -11.46 -2.39
N GLU A 48 13.74 -10.15 -2.18
CA GLU A 48 14.29 -9.44 -1.02
C GLU A 48 13.28 -9.32 0.12
N GLY A 49 12.00 -9.67 -0.12
CA GLY A 49 10.94 -9.61 0.88
C GLY A 49 9.76 -8.75 0.49
N SER A 50 9.01 -8.30 1.49
CA SER A 50 7.85 -7.42 1.30
C SER A 50 8.27 -5.96 1.44
N HIS A 51 7.82 -5.13 0.51
CA HIS A 51 8.17 -3.71 0.45
C HIS A 51 6.94 -2.86 0.15
N ILE A 52 6.95 -1.62 0.65
CA ILE A 52 6.00 -0.60 0.28
C ILE A 52 6.76 0.71 -0.02
N TYR A 53 6.34 1.40 -1.07
CA TYR A 53 6.89 2.68 -1.49
C TYR A 53 5.77 3.70 -1.63
N SER A 54 5.99 4.90 -1.14
CA SER A 54 5.18 6.06 -1.53
C SER A 54 5.81 6.75 -2.73
N LEU A 55 4.97 7.17 -3.68
CA LEU A 55 5.38 7.86 -4.91
C LEU A 55 4.66 9.21 -4.95
N ASP A 56 5.41 10.29 -5.03
CA ASP A 56 4.84 11.63 -5.17
C ASP A 56 4.74 12.07 -6.64
N ALA A 57 4.02 13.17 -6.86
CA ALA A 57 3.77 13.70 -8.20
C ALA A 57 5.07 14.19 -8.91
N ALA A 58 6.13 14.49 -8.18
CA ALA A 58 7.43 14.91 -8.73
C ALA A 58 8.31 13.73 -9.12
N GLY A 59 7.92 12.50 -8.77
CA GLY A 59 8.68 11.30 -9.02
C GLY A 59 9.63 10.91 -7.88
N GLY A 60 9.35 11.38 -6.65
CA GLY A 60 9.98 10.85 -5.44
C GLY A 60 9.48 9.42 -5.15
N SER A 61 10.36 8.57 -4.64
CA SER A 61 10.02 7.20 -4.24
C SER A 61 10.70 6.90 -2.90
N ILE A 62 9.88 6.73 -1.86
CA ILE A 62 10.34 6.58 -0.47
C ILE A 62 9.88 5.22 0.04
N PRO A 63 10.80 4.31 0.41
CA PRO A 63 10.46 3.04 1.07
C PRO A 63 10.14 3.29 2.55
N ASP A 64 9.22 2.49 3.10
CA ASP A 64 8.94 2.47 4.53
C ASP A 64 8.36 1.11 4.95
N GLN A 65 8.16 0.93 6.25
CA GLN A 65 7.51 -0.26 6.82
C GLN A 65 5.98 -0.21 6.68
N PHE A 66 5.42 0.99 6.71
CA PHE A 66 4.02 1.26 6.42
C PHE A 66 3.87 2.63 5.77
N GLN A 67 2.84 2.78 4.96
CA GLN A 67 2.57 4.02 4.24
C GLN A 67 1.06 4.25 4.13
N THR A 68 0.68 5.52 4.08
CA THR A 68 -0.71 5.92 3.85
C THR A 68 -0.78 7.16 2.98
N THR A 69 -1.86 7.31 2.24
CA THR A 69 -2.15 8.49 1.41
C THR A 69 -3.64 8.81 1.45
N GLY A 70 -4.00 10.03 1.08
CA GLY A 70 -5.36 10.54 1.10
C GLY A 70 -5.63 11.46 2.29
N SER A 71 -6.82 12.07 2.33
CA SER A 71 -7.23 13.04 3.36
C SER A 71 -7.25 12.46 4.77
N GLY A 72 -7.56 11.15 4.91
CA GLY A 72 -7.57 10.42 6.17
C GLY A 72 -6.20 10.00 6.70
N SER A 73 -5.10 10.26 5.95
CA SER A 73 -3.75 9.82 6.31
C SER A 73 -3.31 10.16 7.73
N PRO A 74 -3.54 11.35 8.29
CA PRO A 74 -3.10 11.68 9.65
C PRO A 74 -3.71 10.75 10.71
N PHE A 75 -4.97 10.34 10.53
CA PHE A 75 -5.66 9.43 11.45
C PHE A 75 -5.12 8.00 11.33
N VAL A 76 -4.82 7.56 10.10
CA VAL A 76 -4.22 6.25 9.83
C VAL A 76 -2.81 6.18 10.43
N TYR A 77 -1.97 7.20 10.19
CA TYR A 77 -0.62 7.25 10.75
C TYR A 77 -0.65 7.19 12.28
N GLY A 78 -1.55 7.91 12.94
CA GLY A 78 -1.67 7.86 14.40
C GLY A 78 -1.91 6.44 14.94
N VAL A 79 -2.69 5.62 14.23
CA VAL A 79 -2.92 4.21 14.60
C VAL A 79 -1.72 3.33 14.27
N LEU A 80 -1.09 3.55 13.10
CA LEU A 80 0.04 2.74 12.67
C LEU A 80 1.26 2.98 13.56
N GLU A 81 1.59 4.23 13.87
CA GLU A 81 2.70 4.59 14.76
C GLU A 81 2.54 3.99 16.17
N ASP A 82 1.32 3.96 16.71
CA ASP A 82 1.04 3.39 18.03
C ASP A 82 1.12 1.86 18.05
N ARG A 83 0.67 1.20 16.98
CA ARG A 83 0.36 -0.23 17.00
C ARG A 83 1.14 -1.10 16.05
N PHE A 84 1.84 -0.52 15.09
CA PHE A 84 2.69 -1.31 14.21
C PHE A 84 3.85 -1.92 15.00
N ARG A 85 4.16 -3.17 14.68
CA ARG A 85 5.34 -3.88 15.18
C ARG A 85 5.92 -4.68 14.02
N GLU A 86 7.22 -4.81 14.00
CA GLU A 86 7.87 -5.73 13.06
C GLU A 86 7.40 -7.18 13.29
N ASN A 87 7.34 -7.93 12.21
CA ASN A 87 6.93 -9.35 12.23
C ASN A 87 5.49 -9.60 12.71
N LEU A 88 4.57 -8.68 12.49
CA LEU A 88 3.14 -8.94 12.68
C LEU A 88 2.71 -10.16 11.87
N SER A 89 1.92 -11.03 12.49
CA SER A 89 1.24 -12.08 11.74
C SER A 89 0.25 -11.47 10.74
N LEU A 90 -0.06 -12.22 9.68
CA LEU A 90 -1.03 -11.78 8.68
C LEU A 90 -2.39 -11.40 9.32
N THR A 91 -2.82 -12.15 10.31
CA THR A 91 -4.06 -11.85 11.05
C THR A 91 -3.98 -10.54 11.81
N GLU A 92 -2.86 -10.25 12.46
CA GLU A 92 -2.63 -8.99 13.18
C GLU A 92 -2.52 -7.82 12.22
N GLY A 93 -1.82 -8.01 11.09
CA GLY A 93 -1.73 -6.99 10.03
C GLY A 93 -3.10 -6.63 9.45
N LYS A 94 -3.96 -7.61 9.19
CA LYS A 94 -5.35 -7.37 8.75
C LYS A 94 -6.13 -6.58 9.80
N LYS A 95 -6.06 -6.96 11.07
CA LYS A 95 -6.72 -6.24 12.17
C LYS A 95 -6.21 -4.81 12.31
N LEU A 96 -4.90 -4.60 12.16
CA LEU A 96 -4.30 -3.28 12.20
C LEU A 96 -4.78 -2.39 11.05
N GLY A 97 -4.82 -2.93 9.83
CA GLY A 97 -5.34 -2.21 8.65
C GLY A 97 -6.81 -1.80 8.81
N VAL A 98 -7.68 -2.72 9.25
CA VAL A 98 -9.09 -2.40 9.53
C VAL A 98 -9.21 -1.32 10.60
N ARG A 99 -8.49 -1.43 11.71
CA ARG A 99 -8.50 -0.44 12.79
C ARG A 99 -8.07 0.95 12.30
N ALA A 100 -7.02 1.02 11.50
CA ALA A 100 -6.48 2.27 10.99
C ALA A 100 -7.46 2.97 10.03
N LEU A 101 -8.05 2.23 9.10
CA LEU A 101 -9.07 2.77 8.19
C LEU A 101 -10.35 3.16 8.92
N THR A 102 -10.79 2.39 9.92
CA THR A 102 -11.93 2.76 10.76
C THR A 102 -11.70 4.08 11.50
N ALA A 103 -10.47 4.35 11.96
CA ALA A 103 -10.15 5.64 12.57
C ALA A 103 -10.26 6.80 11.57
N ALA A 104 -9.82 6.62 10.33
CA ALA A 104 -10.00 7.60 9.26
C ALA A 104 -11.48 7.84 8.97
N MET A 105 -12.26 6.78 8.70
CA MET A 105 -13.69 6.89 8.41
C MET A 105 -14.49 7.60 9.50
N LYS A 106 -14.09 7.48 10.76
CA LYS A 106 -14.74 8.18 11.90
C LYS A 106 -14.41 9.66 11.99
N ARG A 107 -13.30 10.13 11.44
CA ARG A 107 -12.78 11.48 11.65
C ARG A 107 -12.66 12.31 10.40
N ASP A 108 -12.51 11.68 9.25
CA ASP A 108 -12.36 12.34 7.96
C ASP A 108 -13.62 12.17 7.12
N SER A 109 -14.31 13.26 6.86
CA SER A 109 -15.56 13.27 6.09
C SER A 109 -15.37 12.91 4.60
N ALA A 110 -14.14 12.96 4.10
CA ALA A 110 -13.82 12.57 2.73
C ALA A 110 -13.42 11.08 2.60
N SER A 111 -13.23 10.39 3.73
CA SER A 111 -13.06 8.94 3.73
C SER A 111 -14.41 8.24 3.60
N GLY A 112 -14.47 7.18 2.78
CA GLY A 112 -15.72 6.45 2.51
C GLY A 112 -16.19 5.54 3.65
N ASP A 113 -17.22 4.76 3.38
CA ASP A 113 -17.96 3.96 4.38
C ASP A 113 -17.62 2.47 4.33
N GLY A 114 -16.60 2.09 3.59
CA GLY A 114 -16.23 0.68 3.43
C GLY A 114 -14.74 0.46 3.27
N ILE A 115 -14.31 -0.77 3.58
CA ILE A 115 -12.92 -1.21 3.50
C ILE A 115 -12.79 -2.24 2.39
N SER A 116 -11.85 -2.01 1.48
CA SER A 116 -11.35 -3.02 0.56
C SER A 116 -9.93 -3.39 0.98
N MET A 117 -9.66 -4.69 1.08
CA MET A 117 -8.37 -5.17 1.54
C MET A 117 -7.81 -6.23 0.62
N CYS A 118 -6.50 -6.22 0.45
CA CYS A 118 -5.77 -7.29 -0.21
C CYS A 118 -4.54 -7.69 0.62
N VAL A 119 -4.07 -8.88 0.38
CA VAL A 119 -2.81 -9.42 0.89
C VAL A 119 -1.92 -9.75 -0.30
N ILE A 120 -0.65 -9.41 -0.20
CA ILE A 120 0.37 -9.78 -1.17
C ILE A 120 1.47 -10.51 -0.41
N ASP A 121 1.66 -11.77 -0.74
CA ASP A 121 2.69 -12.63 -0.15
C ASP A 121 3.38 -13.50 -1.23
N SER A 122 4.16 -14.47 -0.84
CA SER A 122 4.82 -15.40 -1.77
C SER A 122 3.86 -16.20 -2.65
N LYS A 123 2.55 -16.26 -2.30
CA LYS A 123 1.49 -16.90 -3.10
C LYS A 123 0.85 -15.92 -4.09
N GLY A 124 1.26 -14.64 -4.06
CA GLY A 124 0.77 -13.59 -4.93
C GLY A 124 -0.30 -12.72 -4.29
N PHE A 125 -1.05 -12.02 -5.13
CA PHE A 125 -2.12 -11.11 -4.75
C PHE A 125 -3.41 -11.86 -4.41
N GLN A 126 -3.98 -11.59 -3.25
CA GLN A 126 -5.24 -12.17 -2.79
C GLN A 126 -6.15 -11.07 -2.23
N LYS A 127 -7.40 -11.03 -2.69
CA LYS A 127 -8.42 -10.17 -2.07
C LYS A 127 -8.93 -10.81 -0.79
N VAL A 128 -9.07 -10.01 0.26
CA VAL A 128 -9.76 -10.41 1.49
C VAL A 128 -11.26 -10.27 1.26
N SER A 129 -12.04 -11.27 1.65
CA SER A 129 -13.48 -11.24 1.42
C SER A 129 -14.18 -10.19 2.32
N PRO A 130 -15.30 -9.62 1.88
CA PRO A 130 -16.08 -8.68 2.69
C PRO A 130 -16.51 -9.29 4.03
N GLU A 131 -16.87 -10.57 4.05
CA GLU A 131 -17.30 -11.27 5.26
C GLU A 131 -16.16 -11.42 6.28
N GLU A 132 -14.92 -11.57 5.81
CA GLU A 132 -13.75 -11.61 6.70
C GLU A 132 -13.47 -10.22 7.29
N ILE A 133 -13.62 -9.16 6.48
CA ILE A 133 -13.45 -7.78 6.95
C ILE A 133 -14.50 -7.45 8.00
N GLU A 134 -15.76 -7.77 7.77
CA GLU A 134 -16.88 -7.56 8.72
C GLU A 134 -16.65 -8.29 10.05
N LYS A 135 -16.15 -9.51 10.02
CA LYS A 135 -15.77 -10.26 11.24
C LYS A 135 -14.68 -9.54 12.03
N ILE A 136 -13.68 -8.98 11.33
CA ILE A 136 -12.60 -8.22 11.98
C ILE A 136 -13.19 -6.94 12.59
N GLU A 137 -14.03 -6.20 11.89
CA GLU A 137 -14.71 -4.99 12.38
C GLU A 137 -15.50 -5.29 13.65
N THR A 138 -16.32 -6.33 13.63
CA THR A 138 -17.10 -6.78 14.80
C THR A 138 -16.20 -7.12 15.99
N THR A 139 -15.10 -7.83 15.75
CA THR A 139 -14.14 -8.18 16.82
C THR A 139 -13.45 -6.96 17.41
N LEU A 140 -13.25 -5.90 16.63
CA LEU A 140 -12.58 -4.67 17.08
C LEU A 140 -13.55 -3.70 17.78
N ALA A 141 -14.85 -3.87 17.62
CA ALA A 141 -15.90 -3.07 18.26
C ALA A 141 -16.34 -3.61 19.65
N ALA A 142 -16.05 -4.88 19.91
CA ALA A 142 -16.33 -5.55 21.20
C ALA A 142 -15.27 -5.19 22.26
#